data_0775c0e8f3c1b4413791b491563ccec0
#
_entry.id   0775c0e8f3c1b4413791b491563ccec0
#
_cell.length_a   1.000
_cell.length_b   1.000
_cell.length_c   1.000
_cell.angle_alpha   90.00
_cell.angle_beta   90.00
_cell.angle_gamma   90.00
#
_symmetry.space_group_name_H-M   'P 1'
#
loop_
_entity.id
_entity.type
_entity.pdbx_description
1 polymer ?
#
loop_
_entity_poly.entity_id
_entity_poly.type
_entity_poly.pdbx_seq_one_letter_code
_entity_poly.pdbx_strand_id
1 'polypeptide(L)'
;GGLNLAIEIAKSLLKNDSSFQGDIYDHPDLHFSFPSFASIKDDENVYSEWLSFLKENTFGDYQKWSSYIGNTVSQGSIKVSEIEKVQKKSSLKSYLGGNKVFIFWGAETMMPQTSNKLLKILEEPPVNTYFILITSNIQAILPTIISRCQISNLSPINKKVRETLAKRST
;
A
#
# COMPACT_ATOMS: atom_id res chain seq x y z
N GLY A 1 -9.84 2.04 7.90
CA GLY A 1 -9.42 3.36 7.69
C GLY A 1 -8.64 3.69 6.44
N GLY A 2 -7.38 4.05 6.61
CA GLY A 2 -6.55 4.58 5.51
C GLY A 2 -6.42 3.66 4.31
N LEU A 3 -6.30 2.37 4.53
CA LEU A 3 -6.17 1.39 3.44
C LEU A 3 -7.41 1.35 2.54
N ASN A 4 -8.61 1.35 3.13
CA ASN A 4 -9.85 1.37 2.35
C ASN A 4 -10.00 2.64 1.52
N LEU A 5 -9.67 3.80 2.11
CA LEU A 5 -9.69 5.06 1.36
C LEU A 5 -8.69 5.02 0.20
N ALA A 6 -7.49 4.50 0.43
CA ALA A 6 -6.48 4.35 -0.63
C ALA A 6 -6.96 3.45 -1.76
N ILE A 7 -7.65 2.35 -1.45
CA ILE A 7 -8.24 1.45 -2.43
C ILE A 7 -9.37 2.15 -3.21
N GLU A 8 -10.23 2.93 -2.56
CA GLU A 8 -11.27 3.69 -3.26
C GLU A 8 -10.69 4.79 -4.16
N ILE A 9 -9.63 5.45 -3.74
CA ILE A 9 -8.87 6.38 -4.59
C ILE A 9 -8.27 5.64 -5.79
N ALA A 10 -7.65 4.49 -5.56
CA ALA A 10 -7.09 3.66 -6.63
C ALA A 10 -8.15 3.22 -7.64
N LYS A 11 -9.32 2.77 -7.17
CA LYS A 11 -10.47 2.46 -8.05
C LYS A 11 -10.87 3.67 -8.91
N SER A 12 -10.91 4.86 -8.31
CA SER A 12 -11.26 6.08 -9.04
C SER A 12 -10.22 6.45 -10.10
N LEU A 13 -8.93 6.29 -9.79
CA LEU A 13 -7.82 6.57 -10.71
C LEU A 13 -7.74 5.55 -11.86
N LEU A 14 -8.12 4.30 -11.60
CA LEU A 14 -8.05 3.19 -12.56
C LEU A 14 -9.37 2.96 -13.34
N LYS A 15 -10.43 3.73 -13.04
CA LYS A 15 -11.77 3.59 -13.68
C LYS A 15 -11.77 3.74 -15.20
N ASN A 16 -10.77 4.40 -15.78
CA ASN A 16 -10.70 4.62 -17.22
C ASN A 16 -10.26 3.36 -18.01
N ASP A 17 -9.89 2.30 -17.30
CA ASP A 17 -9.54 1.01 -17.88
C ASP A 17 -10.79 0.16 -18.10
N SER A 18 -11.62 0.56 -19.06
CA SER A 18 -12.88 -0.11 -19.41
C SER A 18 -12.71 -1.58 -19.84
N SER A 19 -11.48 -2.01 -20.08
CA SER A 19 -11.12 -3.39 -20.42
C SER A 19 -10.95 -4.31 -19.23
N PHE A 20 -10.80 -3.78 -18.00
CA PHE A 20 -10.62 -4.59 -16.79
C PHE A 20 -11.97 -4.89 -16.10
N GLN A 21 -12.33 -6.16 -16.04
CA GLN A 21 -13.57 -6.65 -15.40
C GLN A 21 -13.32 -7.53 -14.17
N GLY A 22 -12.11 -7.45 -13.59
CA GLY A 22 -11.71 -8.23 -12.42
C GLY A 22 -11.91 -7.51 -11.09
N ASP A 23 -11.51 -8.18 -10.02
CA ASP A 23 -11.38 -7.55 -8.70
C ASP A 23 -10.26 -6.51 -8.73
N ILE A 24 -10.48 -5.35 -8.07
CA ILE A 24 -9.47 -4.30 -7.99
C ILE A 24 -8.10 -4.79 -7.46
N TYR A 25 -8.12 -5.77 -6.57
CA TYR A 25 -6.88 -6.35 -6.01
C TYR A 25 -6.05 -7.13 -7.04
N ASP A 26 -6.68 -7.55 -8.14
CA ASP A 26 -6.03 -8.27 -9.23
C ASP A 26 -5.69 -7.35 -10.42
N HIS A 27 -5.89 -6.01 -10.27
CA HIS A 27 -5.61 -5.04 -11.32
C HIS A 27 -4.11 -4.95 -11.62
N PRO A 28 -3.67 -5.14 -12.87
CA PRO A 28 -2.23 -5.23 -13.21
C PRO A 28 -1.46 -3.92 -12.99
N ASP A 29 -2.14 -2.77 -13.00
CA ASP A 29 -1.55 -1.45 -12.78
C ASP A 29 -1.75 -0.93 -11.34
N LEU A 30 -2.23 -1.78 -10.41
CA LEU A 30 -2.25 -1.55 -8.97
C LEU A 30 -1.18 -2.40 -8.28
N HIS A 31 -0.33 -1.75 -7.49
CA HIS A 31 0.71 -2.43 -6.74
C HIS A 31 0.69 -2.01 -5.27
N PHE A 32 0.88 -3.00 -4.38
CA PHE A 32 0.98 -2.79 -2.94
C PHE A 32 2.40 -3.01 -2.45
N SER A 33 2.88 -2.11 -1.61
CA SER A 33 4.08 -2.26 -0.80
C SER A 33 3.68 -2.24 0.67
N PHE A 34 4.09 -3.23 1.42
CA PHE A 34 3.67 -3.47 2.79
C PHE A 34 4.82 -4.05 3.62
N PRO A 35 4.76 -3.96 4.97
CA PRO A 35 5.80 -4.52 5.82
C PRO A 35 5.92 -6.04 5.67
N SER A 36 7.12 -6.50 5.34
CA SER A 36 7.49 -7.91 5.32
C SER A 36 8.40 -8.23 6.50
N PHE A 37 8.46 -9.50 6.89
CA PHE A 37 9.18 -9.97 8.08
C PHE A 37 10.40 -10.79 7.69
N ALA A 38 11.49 -10.69 8.47
CA ALA A 38 12.74 -11.41 8.19
C ALA A 38 12.59 -12.94 8.24
N SER A 39 11.62 -13.43 9.00
CA SER A 39 11.29 -14.85 9.12
C SER A 39 10.66 -15.46 7.86
N ILE A 40 10.19 -14.62 6.94
CA ILE A 40 9.47 -15.04 5.74
C ILE A 40 10.36 -14.80 4.52
N LYS A 41 10.81 -15.88 3.88
CA LYS A 41 11.84 -15.84 2.84
C LYS A 41 11.31 -15.77 1.41
N ASP A 42 10.03 -16.05 1.19
CA ASP A 42 9.43 -16.13 -0.14
C ASP A 42 8.59 -14.89 -0.46
N ASP A 43 9.15 -13.98 -1.25
CA ASP A 43 8.52 -12.72 -1.60
C ASP A 43 7.27 -12.89 -2.49
N GLU A 44 7.20 -13.90 -3.36
CA GLU A 44 6.04 -14.11 -4.25
C GLU A 44 4.86 -14.67 -3.48
N ASN A 45 5.11 -15.60 -2.58
CA ASN A 45 4.08 -16.18 -1.72
C ASN A 45 3.51 -15.13 -0.75
N VAL A 46 4.37 -14.27 -0.20
CA VAL A 46 3.97 -13.17 0.70
C VAL A 46 3.04 -12.18 0.02
N TYR A 47 3.26 -11.86 -1.25
CA TYR A 47 2.37 -10.96 -1.99
C TYR A 47 0.98 -11.59 -2.22
N SER A 48 0.92 -12.86 -2.54
CA SER A 48 -0.33 -13.62 -2.65
C SER A 48 -1.10 -13.65 -1.33
N GLU A 49 -0.39 -13.91 -0.22
CA GLU A 49 -0.97 -13.86 1.13
C GLU A 49 -1.49 -12.46 1.49
N TRP A 50 -0.76 -11.40 1.08
CA TRP A 50 -1.23 -10.04 1.25
C TRP A 50 -2.54 -9.76 0.53
N LEU A 51 -2.69 -10.18 -0.73
CA LEU A 51 -3.93 -10.00 -1.47
C LEU A 51 -5.10 -10.78 -0.83
N SER A 52 -4.85 -12.00 -0.34
CA SER A 52 -5.83 -12.78 0.41
C SER A 52 -6.22 -12.09 1.71
N PHE A 53 -5.26 -11.59 2.46
CA PHE A 53 -5.50 -10.79 3.68
C PHE A 53 -6.39 -9.57 3.40
N LEU A 54 -6.15 -8.84 2.31
CA LEU A 54 -6.97 -7.67 1.93
C LEU A 54 -8.42 -8.05 1.64
N LYS A 55 -8.64 -9.16 0.96
CA LYS A 55 -9.97 -9.66 0.60
C LYS A 55 -10.77 -10.09 1.85
N GLU A 56 -10.10 -10.64 2.85
CA GLU A 56 -10.73 -11.14 4.09
C GLU A 56 -10.84 -10.06 5.18
N ASN A 57 -9.98 -9.05 5.16
CA ASN A 57 -9.84 -8.06 6.25
C ASN A 57 -9.99 -6.62 5.78
N THR A 58 -11.22 -6.19 5.52
CA THR A 58 -11.56 -4.82 5.06
C THR A 58 -10.97 -3.70 5.94
N PHE A 59 -10.76 -3.94 7.24
CA PHE A 59 -10.18 -2.99 8.20
C PHE A 59 -8.94 -3.58 8.90
N GLY A 60 -8.10 -4.28 8.12
CA GLY A 60 -6.87 -4.85 8.64
C GLY A 60 -5.92 -3.77 9.18
N ASP A 61 -5.30 -4.06 10.32
CA ASP A 61 -4.22 -3.29 10.90
C ASP A 61 -2.92 -4.11 10.90
N TYR A 62 -1.82 -3.46 11.29
CA TYR A 62 -0.51 -4.08 11.31
C TYR A 62 -0.45 -5.36 12.16
N GLN A 63 -1.12 -5.36 13.32
CA GLN A 63 -1.13 -6.54 14.21
C GLN A 63 -1.86 -7.70 13.58
N LYS A 64 -2.99 -7.45 12.91
CA LYS A 64 -3.74 -8.48 12.18
C LYS A 64 -2.92 -9.04 11.03
N TRP A 65 -2.23 -8.21 10.27
CA TRP A 65 -1.33 -8.67 9.22
C TRP A 65 -0.19 -9.53 9.76
N SER A 66 0.48 -9.06 10.82
CA SER A 66 1.54 -9.81 11.49
C SER A 66 1.08 -11.18 11.97
N SER A 67 -0.10 -11.25 12.57
CA SER A 67 -0.70 -12.52 13.04
C SER A 67 -1.13 -13.40 11.88
N TYR A 68 -1.71 -12.83 10.82
CA TYR A 68 -2.18 -13.57 9.63
C TYR A 68 -1.03 -14.31 8.95
N ILE A 69 0.12 -13.66 8.80
CA ILE A 69 1.32 -14.25 8.18
C ILE A 69 2.13 -15.14 9.14
N GLY A 70 1.64 -15.36 10.38
CA GLY A 70 2.30 -16.22 11.37
C GLY A 70 3.56 -15.63 11.99
N ASN A 71 3.76 -14.32 11.93
CA ASN A 71 4.90 -13.67 12.57
C ASN A 71 4.62 -13.39 14.03
N THR A 72 5.46 -13.89 14.90
CA THR A 72 5.33 -13.72 16.38
C THR A 72 6.48 -12.94 17.01
N VAL A 73 7.56 -12.67 16.30
CA VAL A 73 8.84 -12.30 16.93
C VAL A 73 9.53 -11.07 16.33
N SER A 74 9.27 -10.71 15.08
CA SER A 74 10.01 -9.65 14.40
C SER A 74 9.14 -8.47 13.99
N GLN A 75 9.72 -7.28 14.03
CA GLN A 75 9.07 -6.09 13.46
C GLN A 75 9.22 -6.13 11.93
N GLY A 76 8.11 -5.99 11.23
CA GLY A 76 8.10 -5.91 9.77
C GLY A 76 8.58 -4.56 9.26
N SER A 77 9.13 -4.55 8.07
CA SER A 77 9.53 -3.32 7.38
C SER A 77 9.31 -3.42 5.87
N ILE A 78 9.08 -2.27 5.24
CA ILE A 78 9.16 -2.15 3.78
C ILE A 78 10.65 -2.09 3.43
N LYS A 79 11.14 -3.10 2.72
CA LYS A 79 12.56 -3.28 2.39
C LYS A 79 12.99 -2.44 1.18
N VAL A 80 14.29 -2.20 1.05
CA VAL A 80 14.89 -1.52 -0.12
C VAL A 80 14.57 -2.26 -1.41
N SER A 81 14.60 -3.59 -1.40
CA SER A 81 14.26 -4.43 -2.55
C SER A 81 12.84 -4.18 -3.07
N GLU A 82 11.91 -3.83 -2.19
CA GLU A 82 10.55 -3.47 -2.60
C GLU A 82 10.52 -2.15 -3.38
N ILE A 83 11.29 -1.15 -2.94
CA ILE A 83 11.41 0.11 -3.69
C ILE A 83 12.06 -0.09 -5.06
N GLU A 84 12.98 -1.05 -5.19
CA GLU A 84 13.56 -1.44 -6.48
C GLU A 84 12.52 -2.03 -7.42
N LYS A 85 11.64 -2.88 -6.91
CA LYS A 85 10.50 -3.39 -7.67
C LYS A 85 9.55 -2.26 -8.10
N VAL A 86 9.23 -1.34 -7.19
CA VAL A 86 8.41 -0.17 -7.47
C VAL A 86 9.05 0.70 -8.55
N GLN A 87 10.34 1.01 -8.43
CA GLN A 87 11.08 1.80 -9.42
C GLN A 87 11.01 1.15 -10.80
N LYS A 88 11.26 -0.15 -10.90
CA LYS A 88 11.18 -0.89 -12.15
C LYS A 88 9.77 -0.86 -12.73
N LYS A 89 8.74 -1.20 -11.95
CA LYS A 89 7.34 -1.22 -12.40
C LYS A 89 6.83 0.16 -12.77
N SER A 90 7.20 1.21 -12.01
CA SER A 90 6.75 2.58 -12.29
C SER A 90 7.35 3.15 -13.58
N SER A 91 8.55 2.75 -13.96
CA SER A 91 9.20 3.18 -15.21
C SER A 91 8.64 2.50 -16.47
N LEU A 92 7.96 1.36 -16.33
CA LEU A 92 7.31 0.68 -17.44
C LEU A 92 5.99 1.38 -17.80
N LYS A 93 5.53 1.21 -19.05
CA LYS A 93 4.19 1.64 -19.44
C LYS A 93 3.13 0.89 -18.63
N SER A 94 1.97 1.52 -18.42
CA SER A 94 0.83 0.83 -17.82
C SER A 94 0.41 -0.36 -18.68
N TYR A 95 -0.04 -1.42 -18.05
CA TYR A 95 -0.44 -2.64 -18.76
C TYR A 95 -1.70 -2.41 -19.60
N LEU A 96 -2.65 -1.66 -19.06
CA LEU A 96 -3.92 -1.35 -19.74
C LEU A 96 -3.93 0.02 -20.45
N GLY A 97 -2.80 0.73 -20.48
CA GLY A 97 -2.68 2.02 -21.19
C GLY A 97 -3.15 3.25 -20.40
N GLY A 98 -3.63 3.07 -19.17
CA GLY A 98 -4.12 4.13 -18.29
C GLY A 98 -3.15 4.56 -17.20
N ASN A 99 -3.68 4.81 -16.02
CA ASN A 99 -2.91 5.18 -14.83
C ASN A 99 -2.29 3.96 -14.15
N LYS A 100 -1.23 4.21 -13.37
CA LYS A 100 -0.62 3.25 -12.43
C LYS A 100 -0.74 3.77 -11.02
N VAL A 101 -1.05 2.90 -10.07
CA VAL A 101 -1.19 3.27 -8.65
C VAL A 101 -0.32 2.35 -7.79
N PHE A 102 0.48 2.97 -6.94
CA PHE A 102 1.33 2.30 -5.96
C PHE A 102 0.89 2.70 -4.55
N ILE A 103 0.43 1.74 -3.77
CA ILE A 103 -0.01 1.95 -2.39
C ILE A 103 1.04 1.42 -1.44
N PHE A 104 1.56 2.28 -0.58
CA PHE A 104 2.49 1.94 0.51
C PHE A 104 1.71 1.90 1.82
N TRP A 105 1.51 0.73 2.37
CA TRP A 105 0.85 0.56 3.66
C TRP A 105 1.88 0.34 4.76
N GLY A 106 1.77 1.09 5.87
CA GLY A 106 2.77 1.10 6.93
C GLY A 106 4.06 1.81 6.51
N ALA A 107 3.94 2.96 5.84
CA ALA A 107 5.07 3.73 5.33
C ALA A 107 6.08 4.12 6.41
N GLU A 108 5.64 4.25 7.68
CA GLU A 108 6.50 4.47 8.86
C GLU A 108 7.48 3.33 9.13
N THR A 109 7.28 2.16 8.55
CA THR A 109 8.18 1.00 8.73
C THR A 109 9.38 1.02 7.80
N MET A 110 9.45 1.98 6.88
CA MET A 110 10.62 2.15 6.02
C MET A 110 11.84 2.62 6.82
N MET A 111 12.96 1.93 6.66
CA MET A 111 14.24 2.40 7.16
C MET A 111 14.69 3.64 6.39
N PRO A 112 15.55 4.53 6.95
CA PRO A 112 16.00 5.76 6.28
C PRO A 112 16.55 5.52 4.87
N GLN A 113 17.29 4.44 4.67
CA GLN A 113 17.83 4.05 3.36
C GLN A 113 16.71 3.76 2.35
N THR A 114 15.67 3.05 2.76
CA THR A 114 14.48 2.74 1.94
C THR A 114 13.73 4.01 1.58
N SER A 115 13.51 4.88 2.58
CA SER A 115 12.84 6.18 2.41
C SER A 115 13.58 7.09 1.43
N ASN A 116 14.91 7.18 1.53
CA ASN A 116 15.73 7.96 0.62
C ASN A 116 15.69 7.44 -0.83
N LYS A 117 15.55 6.13 -1.00
CA LYS A 117 15.40 5.54 -2.33
C LYS A 117 14.02 5.86 -2.93
N LEU A 118 12.96 5.79 -2.13
CA LEU A 118 11.61 6.19 -2.54
C LEU A 118 11.57 7.69 -2.91
N LEU A 119 12.24 8.54 -2.13
CA LEU A 119 12.30 9.98 -2.37
C LEU A 119 12.74 10.32 -3.80
N LYS A 120 13.71 9.59 -4.35
CA LYS A 120 14.19 9.80 -5.73
C LYS A 120 13.09 9.58 -6.77
N ILE A 121 12.19 8.63 -6.53
CA ILE A 121 11.05 8.37 -7.41
C ILE A 121 9.99 9.46 -7.26
N LEU A 122 9.78 9.97 -6.04
CA LEU A 122 8.81 11.03 -5.76
C LEU A 122 9.26 12.40 -6.24
N GLU A 123 10.56 12.62 -6.44
CA GLU A 123 11.11 13.86 -7.02
C GLU A 123 10.76 14.00 -8.50
N GLU A 124 10.83 12.91 -9.25
CA GLU A 124 10.52 12.87 -10.68
C GLU A 124 9.58 11.69 -10.96
N PRO A 125 8.31 11.78 -10.55
CA PRO A 125 7.36 10.69 -10.72
C PRO A 125 7.08 10.44 -12.20
N PRO A 126 7.02 9.17 -12.64
CA PRO A 126 6.64 8.85 -14.01
C PRO A 126 5.23 9.36 -14.35
N VAL A 127 4.99 9.66 -15.61
CA VAL A 127 3.69 10.15 -16.10
C VAL A 127 2.58 9.14 -15.78
N ASN A 128 1.39 9.63 -15.42
CA ASN A 128 0.22 8.83 -15.07
C ASN A 128 0.48 7.80 -13.94
N THR A 129 1.40 8.13 -13.04
CA THR A 129 1.75 7.26 -11.91
C THR A 129 1.46 7.96 -10.60
N TYR A 130 0.73 7.30 -9.72
CA TYR A 130 0.27 7.83 -8.45
C TYR A 130 0.81 6.99 -7.29
N PHE A 131 1.31 7.68 -6.26
CA PHE A 131 1.83 7.06 -5.05
C PHE A 131 0.96 7.45 -3.87
N ILE A 132 0.46 6.48 -3.13
CA ILE A 132 -0.37 6.67 -1.94
C ILE A 132 0.37 6.06 -0.76
N LEU A 133 0.79 6.91 0.18
CA LEU A 133 1.47 6.48 1.40
C LEU A 133 0.49 6.51 2.57
N ILE A 134 0.35 5.38 3.25
CA ILE A 134 -0.50 5.23 4.43
C ILE A 134 0.39 5.05 5.64
N THR A 135 0.23 5.92 6.62
CA THR A 135 0.99 5.86 7.87
C THR A 135 0.10 6.09 9.09
N SER A 136 0.41 5.44 10.18
CA SER A 136 -0.16 5.72 11.50
C SER A 136 0.68 6.71 12.31
N ASN A 137 1.90 7.00 11.85
CA ASN A 137 2.83 7.91 12.50
C ASN A 137 3.56 8.78 11.47
N ILE A 138 3.01 9.95 11.18
CA ILE A 138 3.59 10.89 10.21
C ILE A 138 4.97 11.39 10.64
N GLN A 139 5.27 11.42 11.93
CA GLN A 139 6.57 11.89 12.45
C GLN A 139 7.73 10.92 12.12
N ALA A 140 7.40 9.66 11.83
CA ALA A 140 8.38 8.67 11.37
C ALA A 140 8.66 8.74 9.86
N ILE A 141 7.92 9.57 9.11
CA ILE A 141 8.15 9.79 7.69
C ILE A 141 9.15 10.94 7.50
N LEU A 142 10.10 10.77 6.57
CA LEU A 142 11.07 11.82 6.28
C LEU A 142 10.37 13.12 5.87
N PRO A 143 10.76 14.28 6.43
CA PRO A 143 10.20 15.59 6.06
C PRO A 143 10.29 15.88 4.55
N THR A 144 11.33 15.38 3.90
CA THR A 144 11.53 15.48 2.46
C THR A 144 10.50 14.71 1.64
N ILE A 145 10.00 13.58 2.14
CA ILE A 145 8.86 12.85 1.54
C ILE A 145 7.57 13.63 1.79
N ILE A 146 7.34 14.07 3.03
CA ILE A 146 6.15 14.82 3.42
C ILE A 146 5.96 16.06 2.54
N SER A 147 7.03 16.81 2.29
CA SER A 147 6.99 18.04 1.48
C SER A 147 6.60 17.81 0.00
N ARG A 148 6.66 16.55 -0.47
CA ARG A 148 6.28 16.17 -1.85
C ARG A 148 4.93 15.47 -1.93
N CYS A 149 4.24 15.31 -0.80
CA CYS A 149 2.96 14.65 -0.72
C CYS A 149 1.85 15.62 -0.33
N GLN A 150 0.65 15.41 -0.86
CA GLN A 150 -0.54 16.01 -0.31
C GLN A 150 -0.99 15.21 0.92
N ILE A 151 -1.07 15.86 2.06
CA ILE A 151 -1.41 15.21 3.32
C ILE A 151 -2.93 15.23 3.52
N SER A 152 -3.49 14.06 3.84
CA SER A 152 -4.87 13.91 4.29
C SER A 152 -4.90 13.25 5.66
N ASN A 153 -5.39 13.99 6.67
CA ASN A 153 -5.57 13.46 8.01
C ASN A 153 -6.92 12.75 8.12
N LEU A 154 -6.89 11.48 8.50
CA LEU A 154 -8.09 10.70 8.72
C LEU A 154 -8.40 10.64 10.21
N SER A 155 -9.59 11.10 10.60
CA SER A 155 -10.08 10.91 11.95
C SER A 155 -10.31 9.42 12.23
N PRO A 156 -9.99 8.93 13.44
CA PRO A 156 -10.30 7.56 13.82
C PRO A 156 -11.80 7.32 13.74
N ILE A 157 -12.21 6.31 12.99
CA ILE A 157 -13.61 5.90 12.93
C ILE A 157 -14.03 5.42 14.33
N ASN A 158 -15.09 5.98 14.87
CA ASN A 158 -15.65 5.58 16.16
C ASN A 158 -15.88 4.04 16.16
N LYS A 159 -15.52 3.38 17.26
CA LYS A 159 -15.61 1.91 17.42
C LYS A 159 -17.00 1.36 17.04
N LYS A 160 -18.07 2.06 17.44
CA LYS A 160 -19.45 1.69 17.07
C LYS A 160 -19.72 1.70 15.56
N VAL A 161 -19.21 2.72 14.85
CA VAL A 161 -19.36 2.82 13.39
C VAL A 161 -18.56 1.73 12.70
N ARG A 162 -17.39 1.39 13.22
CA ARG A 162 -16.52 0.32 12.71
C ARG A 162 -17.20 -1.05 12.81
N GLU A 163 -17.83 -1.34 13.95
CA GLU A 163 -18.59 -2.58 14.19
C GLU A 163 -19.84 -2.68 13.30
N THR A 164 -20.52 -1.55 13.07
CA THR A 164 -21.69 -1.49 12.19
C THR A 164 -21.33 -1.71 10.73
N LEU A 165 -20.22 -1.13 10.27
CA LEU A 165 -19.73 -1.31 8.89
C LEU A 165 -19.23 -2.74 8.65
N ALA A 166 -18.55 -3.35 9.62
CA ALA A 166 -18.08 -4.73 9.53
C ALA A 166 -19.25 -5.73 9.39
N LYS A 167 -20.39 -5.48 10.06
CA LYS A 167 -21.61 -6.30 9.97
C LYS A 167 -22.37 -6.16 8.64
N ARG A 168 -22.12 -5.10 7.86
CA ARG A 168 -22.77 -4.89 6.56
C ARG A 168 -21.96 -5.47 5.39
N SER A 169 -20.73 -5.88 5.65
CA SER A 169 -19.81 -6.46 4.64
C SER A 169 -19.81 -7.99 4.66
N THR A 170 -20.63 -8.60 5.52
CA THR A 170 -20.95 -10.03 5.57
C THR A 170 -22.35 -10.27 5.04
#